data_289860528148361f20cf0804d7d67c94
#
_entry.id   289860528148361f20cf0804d7d67c94
#
_cell.length_a   1.000
_cell.length_b   1.000
_cell.length_c   1.000
_cell.angle_alpha   90.00
_cell.angle_beta   90.00
_cell.angle_gamma   90.00
#
_symmetry.space_group_name_H-M   'P 1'
#
loop_
_entity.id
_entity.type
_entity.pdbx_description
1 polymer ?
#
loop_
_entity_poly.entity_id
_entity_poly.type
_entity_poly.pdbx_seq_one_letter_code
_entity_poly.pdbx_strand_id
1 'polypeptide(L)'
;MRFFHYLAVACAGLIAVTAQAETVSGLYQVREPVEGQGSEARTQATSKALDTLVLRLTGDPKAIQNPAVAALRKDPRQIINQVGNEAGPPEAVVVEFDPGSTERALRQGGLALWGSNRPSILGWWLNDTVEGSSLVGDGQTSAEPLRQAAQHRGLPLRLPLADLQEQLVANAKQLEGKDPAPLREVSERYNADALLAVHAQETDGKWQGKWQLWLGDQREQGSAEGADQAALADAVMLAISTRLAPRYVVRPGTSSELQVQVQGMNLQRYAELGRVLEPYGPRLQAAEGDTLTYAVSGNREQLRAQLGLAHLQEVPAEQIAPVAPTPAPQTASGQPGAAQPVAPAAFDGLRFRW
;
A
#
# COMPACT_ATOMS: atom_id res chain seq x y z
N MET A 1 18.73 42.93 39.41
CA MET A 1 18.00 42.72 38.16
C MET A 1 18.83 41.88 37.20
N ARG A 2 18.97 40.58 37.44
CA ARG A 2 19.73 39.66 36.56
C ARG A 2 19.24 38.21 36.74
N PHE A 3 17.91 37.94 36.66
CA PHE A 3 17.36 36.61 36.85
C PHE A 3 16.17 36.26 35.93
N PHE A 4 16.00 36.96 34.81
CA PHE A 4 14.83 36.76 33.93
C PHE A 4 15.17 36.29 32.51
N HIS A 5 16.37 35.74 32.22
CA HIS A 5 16.76 35.37 30.85
C HIS A 5 16.98 33.87 30.61
N TYR A 6 16.57 32.97 31.50
CA TYR A 6 16.77 31.52 31.31
C TYR A 6 15.50 30.67 31.21
N LEU A 7 14.33 31.26 30.93
CA LEU A 7 13.07 30.50 30.84
C LEU A 7 12.43 30.51 29.43
N ALA A 8 13.17 30.77 28.36
CA ALA A 8 12.62 30.86 26.99
C ALA A 8 13.22 29.85 26.00
N VAL A 9 13.93 28.82 26.40
CA VAL A 9 14.63 27.89 25.46
C VAL A 9 14.20 26.42 25.63
N ALA A 10 13.11 26.12 26.27
CA ALA A 10 12.73 24.71 26.56
C ALA A 10 11.38 24.26 25.99
N CYS A 11 10.93 24.77 24.84
CA CYS A 11 9.71 24.29 24.17
C CYS A 11 9.85 24.15 22.66
N ALA A 12 11.02 23.76 22.14
CA ALA A 12 11.11 23.18 20.82
C ALA A 12 10.92 21.67 20.95
N GLY A 13 9.70 21.25 21.34
CA GLY A 13 9.29 19.86 21.30
C GLY A 13 9.30 19.41 19.84
N LEU A 14 10.19 18.49 19.50
CA LEU A 14 10.14 17.72 18.25
C LEU A 14 8.76 17.06 18.14
N ILE A 15 7.88 17.61 17.34
CA ILE A 15 6.72 16.89 16.82
C ILE A 15 7.32 15.93 15.80
N ALA A 16 7.70 14.73 16.24
CA ALA A 16 7.95 13.62 15.33
C ALA A 16 6.60 13.30 14.68
N VAL A 17 6.38 13.81 13.49
CA VAL A 17 5.27 13.38 12.62
C VAL A 17 5.61 11.95 12.25
N THR A 18 4.98 10.99 12.90
CA THR A 18 5.08 9.58 12.53
C THR A 18 4.37 9.42 11.20
N ALA A 19 5.13 9.27 10.13
CA ALA A 19 4.59 8.80 8.86
C ALA A 19 4.01 7.40 9.11
N GLN A 20 2.72 7.23 8.87
CA GLN A 20 2.03 5.95 8.97
C GLN A 20 1.69 5.50 7.56
N ALA A 21 1.98 4.23 7.24
CA ALA A 21 1.43 3.61 6.04
C ALA A 21 -0.09 3.81 6.03
N GLU A 22 -0.62 4.26 4.92
CA GLU A 22 -2.04 4.58 4.84
C GLU A 22 -2.84 3.28 4.74
N THR A 23 -3.62 3.01 5.79
CA THR A 23 -4.55 1.90 5.78
C THR A 23 -5.77 2.31 4.94
N VAL A 24 -5.99 1.64 3.83
CA VAL A 24 -7.16 1.91 2.98
C VAL A 24 -8.43 1.54 3.73
N SER A 25 -9.18 2.56 4.12
CA SER A 25 -10.52 2.38 4.69
C SER A 25 -11.51 2.04 3.57
N GLY A 26 -12.52 1.23 3.88
CA GLY A 26 -13.57 0.88 2.91
C GLY A 26 -13.11 -0.04 1.77
N LEU A 27 -12.03 -0.82 1.97
CA LEU A 27 -11.51 -1.74 0.96
C LEU A 27 -12.57 -2.75 0.47
N TYR A 28 -13.49 -3.15 1.35
CA TYR A 28 -14.58 -4.10 1.08
C TYR A 28 -15.92 -3.43 0.77
N GLN A 29 -15.96 -2.11 0.68
CA GLN A 29 -17.12 -1.36 0.22
C GLN A 29 -16.91 -0.91 -1.22
N VAL A 30 -17.80 -1.32 -2.12
CA VAL A 30 -17.69 -1.02 -3.56
C VAL A 30 -18.93 -0.26 -3.99
N ARG A 31 -18.70 0.88 -4.66
CA ARG A 31 -19.71 1.70 -5.31
C ARG A 31 -19.66 1.45 -6.82
N GLU A 32 -20.75 0.99 -7.40
CA GLU A 32 -20.86 0.76 -8.84
C GLU A 32 -22.04 1.54 -9.44
N PRO A 33 -21.83 2.30 -10.51
CA PRO A 33 -22.90 2.95 -11.23
C PRO A 33 -23.91 1.94 -11.79
N VAL A 34 -25.20 2.29 -11.75
CA VAL A 34 -26.26 1.51 -12.35
C VAL A 34 -26.49 2.00 -13.79
N GLU A 35 -26.14 1.16 -14.76
CA GLU A 35 -26.38 1.43 -16.16
C GLU A 35 -27.76 0.92 -16.58
N GLY A 36 -28.74 1.81 -16.68
CA GLY A 36 -30.12 1.47 -17.03
C GLY A 36 -31.08 1.57 -15.84
N GLN A 37 -32.25 0.97 -15.97
CA GLN A 37 -33.31 1.04 -14.97
C GLN A 37 -33.79 -0.36 -14.55
N GLY A 38 -34.28 -0.45 -13.32
CA GLY A 38 -34.91 -1.66 -12.81
C GLY A 38 -34.01 -2.62 -12.06
N SER A 39 -34.54 -3.77 -11.68
CA SER A 39 -33.87 -4.77 -10.84
C SER A 39 -32.72 -5.48 -11.56
N GLU A 40 -32.81 -5.65 -12.85
CA GLU A 40 -31.78 -6.31 -13.66
C GLU A 40 -30.50 -5.47 -13.73
N ALA A 41 -30.62 -4.15 -13.99
CA ALA A 41 -29.49 -3.23 -13.99
C ALA A 41 -28.78 -3.20 -12.63
N ARG A 42 -29.53 -3.22 -11.51
CA ARG A 42 -28.95 -3.29 -10.16
C ARG A 42 -28.24 -4.63 -9.90
N THR A 43 -28.80 -5.74 -10.40
CA THR A 43 -28.16 -7.06 -10.30
C THR A 43 -26.83 -7.10 -11.07
N GLN A 44 -26.81 -6.50 -12.26
CA GLN A 44 -25.58 -6.37 -13.06
C GLN A 44 -24.55 -5.48 -12.35
N ALA A 45 -24.96 -4.34 -11.77
CA ALA A 45 -24.09 -3.48 -11.00
C ALA A 45 -23.52 -4.19 -9.76
N THR A 46 -24.33 -5.02 -9.07
CA THR A 46 -23.84 -5.86 -7.95
C THR A 46 -22.81 -6.89 -8.41
N SER A 47 -22.99 -7.47 -9.59
CA SER A 47 -22.00 -8.41 -10.17
C SER A 47 -20.70 -7.69 -10.55
N LYS A 48 -20.80 -6.47 -11.13
CA LYS A 48 -19.63 -5.61 -11.39
C LYS A 48 -18.91 -5.24 -10.11
N ALA A 49 -19.64 -4.95 -9.02
CA ALA A 49 -19.05 -4.67 -7.72
C ALA A 49 -18.18 -5.81 -7.19
N LEU A 50 -18.60 -7.07 -7.42
CA LEU A 50 -17.76 -8.23 -7.09
C LEU A 50 -16.47 -8.26 -7.94
N ASP A 51 -16.57 -7.99 -9.24
CA ASP A 51 -15.39 -7.97 -10.11
C ASP A 51 -14.43 -6.85 -9.71
N THR A 52 -14.95 -5.67 -9.40
CA THR A 52 -14.18 -4.54 -8.86
C THR A 52 -13.48 -4.92 -7.55
N LEU A 53 -14.19 -5.56 -6.63
CA LEU A 53 -13.59 -6.04 -5.37
C LEU A 53 -12.44 -7.02 -5.64
N VAL A 54 -12.64 -8.00 -6.52
CA VAL A 54 -11.61 -8.99 -6.87
C VAL A 54 -10.38 -8.30 -7.47
N LEU A 55 -10.57 -7.37 -8.42
CA LEU A 55 -9.46 -6.59 -8.98
C LEU A 55 -8.75 -5.75 -7.90
N ARG A 56 -9.51 -5.13 -7.00
CA ARG A 56 -9.00 -4.34 -5.89
C ARG A 56 -8.15 -5.18 -4.92
N LEU A 57 -8.60 -6.40 -4.62
CA LEU A 57 -7.92 -7.30 -3.69
C LEU A 57 -6.76 -8.07 -4.32
N THR A 58 -6.73 -8.26 -5.63
CA THR A 58 -5.68 -9.04 -6.30
C THR A 58 -4.72 -8.21 -7.13
N GLY A 59 -5.17 -7.08 -7.68
CA GLY A 59 -4.45 -6.30 -8.70
C GLY A 59 -4.21 -7.08 -10.00
N ASP A 60 -4.82 -8.25 -10.17
CA ASP A 60 -4.64 -9.11 -11.35
C ASP A 60 -5.93 -9.14 -12.19
N PRO A 61 -5.92 -8.57 -13.41
CA PRO A 61 -7.09 -8.62 -14.31
C PRO A 61 -7.57 -10.03 -14.65
N LYS A 62 -6.71 -11.04 -14.55
CA LYS A 62 -7.09 -12.45 -14.80
C LYS A 62 -7.86 -13.07 -13.63
N ALA A 63 -7.78 -12.50 -12.44
CA ALA A 63 -8.43 -13.02 -11.25
C ALA A 63 -9.95 -13.10 -11.40
N ILE A 64 -10.59 -12.19 -12.16
CA ILE A 64 -12.02 -12.20 -12.42
C ILE A 64 -12.51 -13.46 -13.20
N GLN A 65 -11.60 -14.15 -13.88
CA GLN A 65 -11.89 -15.38 -14.62
C GLN A 65 -11.71 -16.64 -13.77
N ASN A 66 -11.30 -16.49 -12.51
CA ASN A 66 -11.09 -17.61 -11.60
C ASN A 66 -12.43 -18.35 -11.33
N PRO A 67 -12.44 -19.70 -11.33
CA PRO A 67 -13.64 -20.50 -11.04
C PRO A 67 -14.31 -20.18 -9.69
N ALA A 68 -13.53 -19.84 -8.66
CA ALA A 68 -14.06 -19.41 -7.37
C ALA A 68 -14.85 -18.10 -7.48
N VAL A 69 -14.35 -17.13 -8.25
CA VAL A 69 -15.07 -15.87 -8.52
C VAL A 69 -16.35 -16.12 -9.31
N ALA A 70 -16.30 -17.04 -10.30
CA ALA A 70 -17.50 -17.44 -11.04
C ALA A 70 -18.57 -18.11 -10.12
N ALA A 71 -18.15 -18.87 -9.12
CA ALA A 71 -19.05 -19.44 -8.12
C ALA A 71 -19.67 -18.35 -7.22
N LEU A 72 -18.87 -17.36 -6.80
CA LEU A 72 -19.36 -16.23 -5.99
C LEU A 72 -20.34 -15.34 -6.78
N ARG A 73 -20.18 -15.18 -8.10
CA ARG A 73 -21.16 -14.46 -8.93
C ARG A 73 -22.51 -15.16 -8.96
N LYS A 74 -22.54 -16.48 -8.91
CA LYS A 74 -23.80 -17.27 -8.88
C LYS A 74 -24.53 -17.15 -7.55
N ASP A 75 -23.80 -17.06 -6.44
CA ASP A 75 -24.36 -16.87 -5.11
C ASP A 75 -23.52 -15.85 -4.29
N PRO A 76 -23.70 -14.56 -4.56
CA PRO A 76 -22.94 -13.51 -3.90
C PRO A 76 -23.33 -13.28 -2.42
N ARG A 77 -24.46 -13.85 -1.97
CA ARG A 77 -24.96 -13.70 -0.58
C ARG A 77 -23.99 -14.26 0.45
N GLN A 78 -23.11 -15.18 0.05
CA GLN A 78 -22.10 -15.79 0.94
C GLN A 78 -21.06 -14.77 1.44
N ILE A 79 -20.88 -13.67 0.72
CA ILE A 79 -19.84 -12.69 0.99
C ILE A 79 -20.37 -11.24 1.09
N ILE A 80 -21.66 -11.02 0.84
CA ILE A 80 -22.28 -9.68 0.92
C ILE A 80 -22.93 -9.50 2.28
N ASN A 81 -22.52 -8.44 3.00
CA ASN A 81 -23.17 -8.00 4.22
C ASN A 81 -24.40 -7.14 3.92
N GLN A 82 -24.24 -6.16 3.03
CA GLN A 82 -25.28 -5.17 2.73
C GLN A 82 -25.20 -4.71 1.29
N VAL A 83 -26.37 -4.39 0.72
CA VAL A 83 -26.51 -3.68 -0.55
C VAL A 83 -27.36 -2.45 -0.31
N GLY A 84 -26.80 -1.27 -0.55
CA GLY A 84 -27.47 0.03 -0.52
C GLY A 84 -27.68 0.56 -1.92
N ASN A 85 -28.63 1.48 -2.07
CA ASN A 85 -28.82 2.25 -3.31
C ASN A 85 -28.54 3.72 -3.01
N GLU A 86 -27.72 4.33 -3.83
CA GLU A 86 -27.40 5.74 -3.79
C GLU A 86 -28.10 6.46 -4.94
N ALA A 87 -28.97 7.41 -4.61
CA ALA A 87 -29.64 8.22 -5.61
C ALA A 87 -28.67 9.29 -6.14
N GLY A 88 -28.66 9.50 -7.43
CA GLY A 88 -27.85 10.55 -8.07
C GLY A 88 -27.74 10.36 -9.57
N PRO A 89 -27.20 11.33 -10.31
CA PRO A 89 -26.68 11.12 -11.64
C PRO A 89 -25.17 10.78 -11.59
N PRO A 90 -24.72 9.52 -11.82
CA PRO A 90 -25.55 8.32 -12.02
C PRO A 90 -26.02 7.68 -10.70
N GLU A 91 -27.21 7.04 -10.73
CA GLU A 91 -27.63 6.11 -9.65
C GLU A 91 -26.55 5.04 -9.46
N ALA A 92 -26.29 4.64 -8.22
CA ALA A 92 -25.28 3.64 -7.92
C ALA A 92 -25.77 2.63 -6.89
N VAL A 93 -25.24 1.41 -6.93
CA VAL A 93 -25.33 0.47 -5.82
C VAL A 93 -24.04 0.59 -4.98
N VAL A 94 -24.20 0.51 -3.67
CA VAL A 94 -23.10 0.41 -2.72
C VAL A 94 -23.18 -0.97 -2.10
N VAL A 95 -22.19 -1.80 -2.39
CA VAL A 95 -22.11 -3.19 -1.90
C VAL A 95 -21.05 -3.26 -0.81
N GLU A 96 -21.47 -3.71 0.37
CA GLU A 96 -20.58 -3.99 1.48
C GLU A 96 -20.34 -5.50 1.57
N PHE A 97 -19.09 -5.90 1.40
CA PHE A 97 -18.68 -7.30 1.45
C PHE A 97 -18.11 -7.64 2.83
N ASP A 98 -18.38 -8.85 3.33
CA ASP A 98 -17.75 -9.38 4.53
C ASP A 98 -16.28 -9.72 4.27
N PRO A 99 -15.32 -9.08 4.95
CA PRO A 99 -13.91 -9.32 4.71
C PRO A 99 -13.50 -10.78 4.91
N GLY A 100 -13.95 -11.39 6.01
CA GLY A 100 -13.52 -12.73 6.41
C GLY A 100 -13.98 -13.82 5.45
N SER A 101 -15.26 -13.82 5.05
CA SER A 101 -15.80 -14.79 4.08
C SER A 101 -15.26 -14.55 2.68
N THR A 102 -15.11 -13.26 2.27
CA THR A 102 -14.55 -12.91 0.97
C THR A 102 -13.10 -13.40 0.84
N GLU A 103 -12.22 -13.06 1.80
CA GLU A 103 -10.82 -13.49 1.75
C GLU A 103 -10.70 -15.02 1.79
N ARG A 104 -11.47 -15.67 2.64
CA ARG A 104 -11.46 -17.14 2.72
C ARG A 104 -11.83 -17.77 1.39
N ALA A 105 -12.90 -17.32 0.75
CA ALA A 105 -13.35 -17.85 -0.55
C ALA A 105 -12.31 -17.62 -1.65
N LEU A 106 -11.74 -16.42 -1.73
CA LEU A 106 -10.73 -16.10 -2.74
C LEU A 106 -9.42 -16.86 -2.52
N ARG A 107 -8.96 -17.01 -1.26
CA ARG A 107 -7.76 -17.81 -0.90
C ARG A 107 -7.97 -19.30 -1.19
N GLN A 108 -9.16 -19.85 -0.93
CA GLN A 108 -9.51 -21.21 -1.30
C GLN A 108 -9.50 -21.42 -2.82
N GLY A 109 -9.84 -20.38 -3.59
CA GLY A 109 -9.69 -20.34 -5.03
C GLY A 109 -8.24 -20.18 -5.51
N GLY A 110 -7.25 -20.15 -4.62
CA GLY A 110 -5.83 -20.01 -4.95
C GLY A 110 -5.41 -18.58 -5.30
N LEU A 111 -6.26 -17.57 -5.07
CA LEU A 111 -5.94 -16.19 -5.37
C LEU A 111 -5.02 -15.58 -4.30
N ALA A 112 -4.01 -14.85 -4.77
CA ALA A 112 -3.15 -14.05 -3.93
C ALA A 112 -3.85 -12.72 -3.62
N LEU A 113 -3.85 -12.29 -2.36
CA LEU A 113 -4.58 -11.10 -1.92
C LEU A 113 -3.64 -10.00 -1.44
N TRP A 114 -3.98 -8.78 -1.84
CA TRP A 114 -3.36 -7.55 -1.40
C TRP A 114 -4.20 -6.91 -0.29
N GLY A 115 -3.66 -6.87 0.91
CA GLY A 115 -4.33 -6.33 2.09
C GLY A 115 -4.53 -4.81 2.05
N SER A 116 -4.98 -4.27 3.18
CA SER A 116 -5.29 -2.84 3.34
C SER A 116 -4.05 -1.95 3.45
N ASN A 117 -2.89 -2.50 3.82
CA ASN A 117 -1.64 -1.75 3.91
C ASN A 117 -1.04 -1.58 2.51
N ARG A 118 -1.18 -0.38 1.96
CA ARG A 118 -0.80 -0.06 0.57
C ARG A 118 0.07 1.19 0.52
N PRO A 119 0.99 1.27 -0.46
CA PRO A 119 1.79 2.48 -0.62
C PRO A 119 0.90 3.67 -0.95
N SER A 120 1.09 4.77 -0.23
CA SER A 120 0.49 6.06 -0.57
C SER A 120 1.12 6.58 -1.86
N ILE A 121 0.29 7.09 -2.77
CA ILE A 121 0.70 7.54 -4.09
C ILE A 121 0.41 9.03 -4.21
N LEU A 122 1.44 9.85 -4.49
CA LEU A 122 1.23 11.23 -4.92
C LEU A 122 1.14 11.28 -6.45
N GLY A 123 -0.01 11.70 -6.96
CA GLY A 123 -0.30 11.74 -8.40
C GLY A 123 -0.12 13.12 -8.99
N TRP A 124 0.92 13.32 -9.80
CA TRP A 124 1.12 14.47 -10.66
C TRP A 124 0.42 14.23 -12.00
N TRP A 125 -0.76 14.81 -12.17
CA TRP A 125 -1.58 14.61 -13.36
C TRP A 125 -1.75 15.90 -14.13
N LEU A 126 -1.15 15.98 -15.32
CA LEU A 126 -1.26 17.10 -16.23
C LEU A 126 -2.26 16.76 -17.33
N ASN A 127 -3.34 17.52 -17.42
CA ASN A 127 -4.25 17.50 -18.56
C ASN A 127 -3.75 18.47 -19.61
N ASP A 128 -3.65 18.01 -20.85
CA ASP A 128 -3.28 18.79 -22.01
C ASP A 128 -4.44 18.72 -23.02
N THR A 129 -5.11 19.84 -23.21
CA THR A 129 -6.28 19.99 -24.07
C THR A 129 -6.09 21.13 -25.06
N VAL A 130 -7.03 21.34 -25.94
CA VAL A 130 -7.02 22.50 -26.87
C VAL A 130 -7.05 23.85 -26.14
N GLU A 131 -7.50 23.88 -24.88
CA GLU A 131 -7.54 25.08 -24.06
C GLU A 131 -6.20 25.36 -23.34
N GLY A 132 -5.30 24.39 -23.35
CA GLY A 132 -3.98 24.45 -22.72
C GLY A 132 -3.75 23.33 -21.71
N SER A 133 -2.58 23.40 -21.08
CA SER A 133 -2.12 22.42 -20.09
C SER A 133 -2.48 22.86 -18.67
N SER A 134 -3.06 21.96 -17.88
CA SER A 134 -3.43 22.23 -16.48
C SER A 134 -3.06 21.06 -15.56
N LEU A 135 -2.37 21.39 -14.45
CA LEU A 135 -2.09 20.43 -13.37
C LEU A 135 -3.38 20.20 -12.56
N VAL A 136 -3.75 18.94 -12.38
CA VAL A 136 -4.89 18.57 -11.51
C VAL A 136 -4.46 18.64 -10.05
N GLY A 137 -5.10 19.55 -9.32
CA GLY A 137 -4.89 19.75 -7.89
C GLY A 137 -6.02 19.16 -7.05
N ASP A 138 -5.71 18.87 -5.78
CA ASP A 138 -6.63 18.20 -4.84
C ASP A 138 -7.98 18.92 -4.65
N GLY A 139 -7.97 20.26 -4.66
CA GLY A 139 -9.20 21.08 -4.51
C GLY A 139 -10.01 21.29 -5.79
N GLN A 140 -9.60 20.73 -6.92
CA GLN A 140 -10.25 20.97 -8.21
C GLN A 140 -11.31 19.91 -8.54
N THR A 141 -12.32 20.28 -9.32
CA THR A 141 -13.36 19.35 -9.81
C THR A 141 -12.78 18.27 -10.70
N SER A 142 -11.73 18.60 -11.47
CA SER A 142 -10.99 17.65 -12.31
C SER A 142 -10.27 16.53 -11.53
N ALA A 143 -10.14 16.66 -10.21
CA ALA A 143 -9.58 15.64 -9.33
C ALA A 143 -10.56 14.48 -9.07
N GLU A 144 -11.86 14.71 -9.21
CA GLU A 144 -12.88 13.73 -8.85
C GLU A 144 -12.79 12.41 -9.65
N PRO A 145 -12.63 12.41 -10.98
CA PRO A 145 -12.43 11.18 -11.75
C PRO A 145 -11.20 10.39 -11.30
N LEU A 146 -10.12 11.08 -10.90
CA LEU A 146 -8.90 10.45 -10.44
C LEU A 146 -9.09 9.76 -9.08
N ARG A 147 -9.77 10.46 -8.16
CA ARG A 147 -10.10 9.90 -6.83
C ARG A 147 -11.00 8.69 -6.94
N GLN A 148 -12.04 8.76 -7.77
CA GLN A 148 -12.96 7.65 -8.01
C GLN A 148 -12.22 6.44 -8.61
N ALA A 149 -11.39 6.65 -9.62
CA ALA A 149 -10.58 5.59 -10.21
C ALA A 149 -9.61 4.95 -9.19
N ALA A 150 -8.94 5.77 -8.37
CA ALA A 150 -8.04 5.28 -7.34
C ALA A 150 -8.79 4.48 -6.26
N GLN A 151 -9.94 5.00 -5.78
CA GLN A 151 -10.80 4.30 -4.83
C GLN A 151 -11.34 3.00 -5.40
N HIS A 152 -11.71 2.98 -6.68
CA HIS A 152 -12.18 1.80 -7.40
C HIS A 152 -11.12 0.69 -7.40
N ARG A 153 -9.83 1.06 -7.45
CA ARG A 153 -8.70 0.12 -7.39
C ARG A 153 -8.12 -0.05 -5.97
N GLY A 154 -8.66 0.67 -4.99
CA GLY A 154 -8.18 0.65 -3.61
C GLY A 154 -6.77 1.23 -3.46
N LEU A 155 -6.39 2.21 -4.28
CA LEU A 155 -5.11 2.88 -4.21
C LEU A 155 -5.23 4.15 -3.36
N PRO A 156 -4.38 4.36 -2.33
CA PRO A 156 -4.34 5.61 -1.57
C PRO A 156 -3.71 6.71 -2.42
N LEU A 157 -4.52 7.40 -3.21
CA LEU A 157 -4.09 8.51 -4.06
C LEU A 157 -4.21 9.83 -3.33
N ARG A 158 -3.12 10.60 -3.34
CA ARG A 158 -3.07 12.01 -2.98
C ARG A 158 -2.76 12.84 -4.22
N LEU A 159 -3.30 14.04 -4.30
CA LEU A 159 -3.02 14.97 -5.39
C LEU A 159 -2.29 16.20 -4.82
N PRO A 160 -1.47 16.89 -5.61
CA PRO A 160 -0.82 18.13 -5.20
C PRO A 160 -1.88 19.22 -4.99
N LEU A 161 -1.51 20.27 -4.27
CA LEU A 161 -2.36 21.46 -4.10
C LEU A 161 -2.49 22.27 -5.39
N ALA A 162 -1.60 22.02 -6.36
CA ALA A 162 -1.43 22.76 -7.60
C ALA A 162 -1.14 24.25 -7.37
N ASP A 163 -0.29 24.54 -6.37
CA ASP A 163 0.22 25.90 -6.14
C ASP A 163 1.18 26.36 -7.27
N LEU A 164 1.59 27.60 -7.21
CA LEU A 164 2.44 28.16 -8.27
C LEU A 164 3.77 27.42 -8.45
N GLN A 165 4.39 26.99 -7.36
CA GLN A 165 5.66 26.24 -7.43
C GLN A 165 5.46 24.88 -8.11
N GLU A 166 4.39 24.20 -7.77
CA GLU A 166 4.03 22.90 -8.36
C GLU A 166 3.66 23.02 -9.83
N GLN A 167 2.90 24.05 -10.22
CA GLN A 167 2.55 24.33 -11.62
C GLN A 167 3.78 24.62 -12.49
N LEU A 168 4.81 25.26 -11.95
CA LEU A 168 6.05 25.54 -12.68
C LEU A 168 6.85 24.26 -12.99
N VAL A 169 6.81 23.28 -12.11
CA VAL A 169 7.50 22.00 -12.27
C VAL A 169 6.66 21.01 -13.10
N ALA A 170 5.33 21.03 -12.97
CA ALA A 170 4.43 20.09 -13.63
C ALA A 170 4.20 20.44 -15.10
N ASN A 171 5.14 20.12 -15.96
CA ASN A 171 5.01 20.26 -17.41
C ASN A 171 5.27 18.94 -18.12
N ALA A 172 4.82 18.82 -19.39
CA ALA A 172 4.91 17.59 -20.18
C ALA A 172 6.33 17.00 -20.21
N LYS A 173 7.36 17.86 -20.44
CA LYS A 173 8.76 17.44 -20.48
C LYS A 173 9.21 16.81 -19.17
N GLN A 174 8.79 17.38 -18.03
CA GLN A 174 9.16 16.88 -16.71
C GLN A 174 8.42 15.60 -16.36
N LEU A 175 7.10 15.54 -16.66
CA LEU A 175 6.28 14.38 -16.37
C LEU A 175 6.62 13.16 -17.23
N GLU A 176 7.08 13.37 -18.48
CA GLU A 176 7.57 12.31 -19.37
C GLU A 176 9.09 12.05 -19.17
N GLY A 177 9.77 12.88 -18.40
CA GLY A 177 11.20 12.78 -18.11
C GLY A 177 11.55 11.53 -17.30
N LYS A 178 12.78 11.06 -17.41
CA LYS A 178 13.27 9.91 -16.62
C LYS A 178 13.73 10.30 -15.22
N ASP A 179 14.08 11.56 -15.02
CA ASP A 179 14.57 12.08 -13.76
C ASP A 179 13.42 12.60 -12.90
N PRO A 180 13.11 11.95 -11.76
CA PRO A 180 12.06 12.40 -10.86
C PRO A 180 12.51 13.51 -9.90
N ALA A 181 13.79 13.90 -9.88
CA ALA A 181 14.34 14.78 -8.84
C ALA A 181 13.56 16.11 -8.69
N PRO A 182 13.19 16.84 -9.76
CA PRO A 182 12.43 18.07 -9.62
C PRO A 182 11.02 17.87 -9.05
N LEU A 183 10.37 16.73 -9.39
CA LEU A 183 9.07 16.39 -8.83
C LEU A 183 9.20 15.91 -7.37
N ARG A 184 10.25 15.16 -7.05
CA ARG A 184 10.50 14.68 -5.67
C ARG A 184 10.73 15.84 -4.71
N GLU A 185 11.50 16.85 -5.09
CA GLU A 185 11.78 18.01 -4.26
C GLU A 185 10.49 18.71 -3.80
N VAL A 186 9.57 19.00 -4.72
CA VAL A 186 8.29 19.65 -4.39
C VAL A 186 7.28 18.66 -3.75
N SER A 187 7.53 17.36 -3.84
CA SER A 187 6.68 16.29 -3.29
C SER A 187 7.00 15.95 -1.84
N GLU A 188 8.14 16.34 -1.29
CA GLU A 188 8.59 15.97 0.07
C GLU A 188 7.55 16.29 1.15
N ARG A 189 6.84 17.41 1.02
CA ARG A 189 5.79 17.83 1.96
C ARG A 189 4.60 16.86 2.05
N TYR A 190 4.38 16.00 1.06
CA TYR A 190 3.26 15.06 1.03
C TYR A 190 3.58 13.70 1.68
N ASN A 191 4.87 13.43 1.90
CA ASN A 191 5.34 12.18 2.52
C ASN A 191 4.67 10.93 1.91
N ALA A 192 4.68 10.81 0.58
CA ALA A 192 4.12 9.69 -0.14
C ALA A 192 5.18 8.61 -0.41
N ASP A 193 4.77 7.33 -0.41
CA ASP A 193 5.66 6.19 -0.67
C ASP A 193 6.01 6.07 -2.15
N ALA A 194 5.09 6.49 -3.02
CA ALA A 194 5.25 6.41 -4.46
C ALA A 194 4.90 7.73 -5.13
N LEU A 195 5.59 8.02 -6.24
CA LEU A 195 5.35 9.17 -7.09
C LEU A 195 4.82 8.69 -8.43
N LEU A 196 3.61 9.12 -8.80
CA LEU A 196 2.98 8.86 -10.10
C LEU A 196 2.96 10.15 -10.91
N ALA A 197 3.54 10.16 -12.09
CA ALA A 197 3.43 11.25 -13.05
C ALA A 197 2.63 10.79 -14.27
N VAL A 198 1.62 11.56 -14.64
CA VAL A 198 0.76 11.28 -15.80
C VAL A 198 0.65 12.52 -16.67
N HIS A 199 1.00 12.39 -17.93
CA HIS A 199 0.69 13.38 -18.96
C HIS A 199 -0.48 12.86 -19.79
N ALA A 200 -1.65 13.45 -19.60
CA ALA A 200 -2.91 13.10 -20.23
C ALA A 200 -3.23 14.11 -21.34
N GLN A 201 -3.40 13.63 -22.56
CA GLN A 201 -3.67 14.44 -23.74
C GLN A 201 -5.04 14.10 -24.33
N GLU A 202 -5.81 15.12 -24.66
CA GLU A 202 -7.04 14.98 -25.41
C GLU A 202 -6.78 15.26 -26.89
N THR A 203 -7.11 14.28 -27.73
CA THR A 203 -6.99 14.40 -29.19
C THR A 203 -8.24 13.80 -29.84
N ASP A 204 -8.95 14.60 -30.63
CA ASP A 204 -10.18 14.19 -31.34
C ASP A 204 -11.24 13.57 -30.39
N GLY A 205 -11.40 14.12 -29.21
CA GLY A 205 -12.35 13.66 -28.20
C GLY A 205 -11.98 12.34 -27.52
N LYS A 206 -10.75 11.85 -27.72
CA LYS A 206 -10.20 10.69 -27.01
C LYS A 206 -9.05 11.12 -26.12
N TRP A 207 -8.93 10.44 -25.00
CA TRP A 207 -7.88 10.69 -24.03
C TRP A 207 -6.79 9.63 -24.11
N GLN A 208 -5.55 10.06 -24.15
CA GLN A 208 -4.36 9.21 -24.05
C GLN A 208 -3.48 9.72 -22.92
N GLY A 209 -2.94 8.80 -22.12
CA GLY A 209 -2.08 9.12 -21.00
C GLY A 209 -0.77 8.34 -21.04
N LYS A 210 0.35 9.03 -20.92
CA LYS A 210 1.64 8.41 -20.61
C LYS A 210 1.86 8.54 -19.12
N TRP A 211 2.23 7.45 -18.47
CA TRP A 211 2.44 7.45 -17.04
C TRP A 211 3.81 6.88 -16.66
N GLN A 212 4.33 7.37 -15.54
CA GLN A 212 5.51 6.89 -14.87
C GLN A 212 5.24 6.77 -13.37
N LEU A 213 5.70 5.66 -12.78
CA LEU A 213 5.59 5.40 -11.37
C LEU A 213 6.98 5.15 -10.78
N TRP A 214 7.34 5.89 -9.73
CA TRP A 214 8.54 5.65 -8.94
C TRP A 214 8.15 5.16 -7.55
N LEU A 215 8.74 4.04 -7.16
CA LEU A 215 8.65 3.48 -5.81
C LEU A 215 10.06 3.22 -5.31
N GLY A 216 10.57 4.07 -4.42
CA GLY A 216 11.99 4.14 -4.11
C GLY A 216 12.81 4.42 -5.38
N ASP A 217 13.81 3.58 -5.67
CA ASP A 217 14.66 3.67 -6.85
C ASP A 217 14.08 2.95 -8.09
N GLN A 218 12.98 2.25 -7.92
CA GLN A 218 12.37 1.49 -9.01
C GLN A 218 11.43 2.40 -9.82
N ARG A 219 11.51 2.29 -11.14
CA ARG A 219 10.69 3.03 -12.08
C ARG A 219 9.93 2.07 -13.00
N GLU A 220 8.63 2.29 -13.08
CA GLU A 220 7.72 1.66 -14.04
C GLU A 220 7.16 2.75 -14.97
N GLN A 221 6.78 2.38 -16.17
CA GLN A 221 6.18 3.30 -17.13
C GLN A 221 5.21 2.57 -18.06
N GLY A 222 4.31 3.33 -18.66
CA GLY A 222 3.37 2.81 -19.65
C GLY A 222 2.49 3.90 -20.24
N SER A 223 1.50 3.46 -20.99
CA SER A 223 0.45 4.30 -21.56
C SER A 223 -0.91 3.68 -21.32
N ALA A 224 -1.94 4.51 -21.35
CA ALA A 224 -3.33 4.12 -21.26
C ALA A 224 -4.18 5.01 -22.18
N GLU A 225 -5.36 4.55 -22.53
CA GLU A 225 -6.32 5.27 -23.37
C GLU A 225 -7.70 5.22 -22.71
N GLY A 226 -8.51 6.23 -22.95
CA GLY A 226 -9.89 6.30 -22.48
C GLY A 226 -10.78 7.08 -23.45
N ALA A 227 -12.07 6.77 -23.45
CA ALA A 227 -13.06 7.52 -24.23
C ALA A 227 -13.24 8.92 -23.66
N ASP A 228 -13.02 9.09 -22.37
CA ASP A 228 -13.06 10.33 -21.62
C ASP A 228 -12.00 10.34 -20.52
N GLN A 229 -11.95 11.41 -19.75
CA GLN A 229 -10.99 11.57 -18.65
C GLN A 229 -11.18 10.52 -17.55
N ALA A 230 -12.42 10.14 -17.24
CA ALA A 230 -12.71 9.14 -16.20
C ALA A 230 -12.26 7.74 -16.63
N ALA A 231 -12.52 7.36 -17.88
CA ALA A 231 -12.07 6.10 -18.46
C ALA A 231 -10.54 6.03 -18.52
N LEU A 232 -9.86 7.13 -18.88
CA LEU A 232 -8.41 7.19 -18.85
C LEU A 232 -7.88 7.03 -17.41
N ALA A 233 -8.48 7.71 -16.43
CA ALA A 233 -8.09 7.61 -15.03
C ALA A 233 -8.22 6.17 -14.52
N ASP A 234 -9.33 5.48 -14.82
CA ASP A 234 -9.53 4.08 -14.43
C ASP A 234 -8.51 3.15 -15.10
N ALA A 235 -8.20 3.34 -16.38
CA ALA A 235 -7.20 2.56 -17.11
C ALA A 235 -5.78 2.76 -16.52
N VAL A 236 -5.41 3.99 -16.19
CA VAL A 236 -4.13 4.28 -15.53
C VAL A 236 -4.07 3.63 -14.16
N MET A 237 -5.09 3.81 -13.31
CA MET A 237 -5.11 3.23 -11.97
C MET A 237 -5.12 1.70 -11.97
N LEU A 238 -5.77 1.08 -12.97
CA LEU A 238 -5.68 -0.36 -13.19
C LEU A 238 -4.26 -0.79 -13.54
N ALA A 239 -3.59 -0.07 -14.44
CA ALA A 239 -2.20 -0.36 -14.81
C ALA A 239 -1.28 -0.23 -13.58
N ILE A 240 -1.42 0.82 -12.77
CA ILE A 240 -0.65 1.04 -11.54
C ILE A 240 -0.90 -0.09 -10.53
N SER A 241 -2.16 -0.44 -10.28
CA SER A 241 -2.53 -1.54 -9.39
C SER A 241 -1.87 -2.86 -9.84
N THR A 242 -1.92 -3.16 -11.14
CA THR A 242 -1.31 -4.37 -11.72
C THR A 242 0.22 -4.41 -11.56
N ARG A 243 0.89 -3.27 -11.57
CA ARG A 243 2.35 -3.17 -11.35
C ARG A 243 2.74 -3.28 -9.87
N LEU A 244 1.93 -2.72 -8.98
CA LEU A 244 2.22 -2.72 -7.55
C LEU A 244 1.86 -4.05 -6.87
N ALA A 245 0.69 -4.62 -7.19
CA ALA A 245 0.16 -5.79 -6.49
C ALA A 245 1.14 -6.96 -6.34
N PRO A 246 1.91 -7.39 -7.35
CA PRO A 246 2.83 -8.53 -7.22
C PRO A 246 3.87 -8.39 -6.09
N ARG A 247 4.14 -7.15 -5.65
CA ARG A 247 5.11 -6.86 -4.57
C ARG A 247 4.52 -7.07 -3.18
N TYR A 248 3.19 -6.97 -3.06
CA TYR A 248 2.49 -6.90 -1.76
C TYR A 248 1.49 -8.02 -1.54
N VAL A 249 1.06 -8.75 -2.59
CA VAL A 249 0.08 -9.83 -2.46
C VAL A 249 0.66 -11.04 -1.72
N VAL A 250 -0.14 -11.63 -0.84
CA VAL A 250 0.21 -12.86 -0.12
C VAL A 250 -0.40 -14.05 -0.85
N ARG A 251 0.45 -14.96 -1.34
CA ARG A 251 0.01 -16.16 -2.08
C ARG A 251 -0.26 -17.32 -1.14
N PRO A 252 -1.40 -18.00 -1.26
CA PRO A 252 -1.65 -19.22 -0.50
C PRO A 252 -0.64 -20.32 -0.89
N GLY A 253 -0.12 -21.04 0.10
CA GLY A 253 0.68 -22.25 -0.13
C GLY A 253 2.14 -22.04 -0.59
N THR A 254 2.61 -20.82 -0.86
CA THR A 254 4.01 -20.53 -1.21
C THR A 254 4.81 -19.96 -0.04
N SER A 255 4.23 -19.98 1.14
CA SER A 255 4.84 -19.41 2.33
C SER A 255 5.84 -20.37 2.96
N SER A 256 7.09 -19.96 3.06
CA SER A 256 8.03 -20.52 4.02
C SER A 256 7.80 -19.91 5.39
N GLU A 257 8.03 -20.68 6.44
CA GLU A 257 8.08 -20.11 7.79
C GLU A 257 9.35 -19.27 7.90
N LEU A 258 9.18 -17.99 8.18
CA LEU A 258 10.25 -17.02 8.33
C LEU A 258 10.23 -16.46 9.75
N GLN A 259 11.40 -16.21 10.30
CA GLN A 259 11.54 -15.47 11.54
C GLN A 259 11.71 -13.98 11.23
N VAL A 260 10.95 -13.13 11.93
CA VAL A 260 11.05 -11.67 11.87
C VAL A 260 11.31 -11.15 13.27
N GLN A 261 12.44 -10.50 13.46
CA GLN A 261 12.83 -9.84 14.70
C GLN A 261 12.69 -8.33 14.52
N VAL A 262 11.98 -7.68 15.45
CA VAL A 262 11.77 -6.23 15.42
C VAL A 262 12.21 -5.62 16.74
N GLN A 263 13.09 -4.62 16.66
CA GLN A 263 13.62 -3.86 17.79
C GLN A 263 12.93 -2.49 17.93
N GLY A 264 13.01 -1.90 19.11
CA GLY A 264 12.44 -0.59 19.40
C GLY A 264 10.94 -0.63 19.65
N MET A 265 10.44 -1.74 20.18
CA MET A 265 9.01 -1.97 20.40
C MET A 265 8.47 -1.21 21.63
N ASN A 266 7.26 -0.70 21.47
CA ASN A 266 6.41 -0.18 22.55
C ASN A 266 4.96 -0.64 22.30
N LEU A 267 4.04 -0.31 23.17
CA LEU A 267 2.65 -0.77 23.10
C LEU A 267 1.94 -0.33 21.79
N GLN A 268 2.18 0.90 21.35
CA GLN A 268 1.60 1.43 20.11
C GLN A 268 2.16 0.69 18.88
N ARG A 269 3.48 0.55 18.81
CA ARG A 269 4.19 -0.18 17.75
C ARG A 269 3.83 -1.66 17.71
N TYR A 270 3.56 -2.26 18.88
CA TYR A 270 3.06 -3.63 18.97
C TYR A 270 1.72 -3.81 18.23
N ALA A 271 0.77 -2.90 18.49
CA ALA A 271 -0.53 -2.94 17.82
C ALA A 271 -0.43 -2.68 16.30
N GLU A 272 0.48 -1.81 15.89
CA GLU A 272 0.75 -1.51 14.48
C GLU A 272 1.41 -2.69 13.77
N LEU A 273 2.48 -3.25 14.34
CA LEU A 273 3.15 -4.43 13.81
C LEU A 273 2.19 -5.62 13.69
N GLY A 274 1.32 -5.82 14.68
CA GLY A 274 0.30 -6.87 14.67
C GLY A 274 -0.60 -6.77 13.43
N ARG A 275 -1.08 -5.57 13.09
CA ARG A 275 -1.90 -5.33 11.89
C ARG A 275 -1.12 -5.60 10.58
N VAL A 276 0.14 -5.16 10.52
CA VAL A 276 1.00 -5.37 9.33
C VAL A 276 1.29 -6.84 9.10
N LEU A 277 1.49 -7.60 10.18
CA LEU A 277 1.82 -9.02 10.10
C LEU A 277 0.58 -9.93 10.02
N GLU A 278 -0.62 -9.43 10.32
CA GLU A 278 -1.87 -10.23 10.34
C GLU A 278 -2.07 -11.11 9.10
N PRO A 279 -1.84 -10.61 7.84
CA PRO A 279 -1.98 -11.43 6.64
C PRO A 279 -1.01 -12.61 6.55
N TYR A 280 0.07 -12.57 7.34
CA TYR A 280 1.13 -13.57 7.37
C TYR A 280 1.01 -14.58 8.51
N GLY A 281 -0.09 -14.54 9.27
CA GLY A 281 -0.35 -15.45 10.39
C GLY A 281 0.74 -15.38 11.48
N PRO A 282 0.98 -14.22 12.10
CA PRO A 282 2.08 -14.04 13.03
C PRO A 282 1.90 -14.89 14.28
N ARG A 283 2.98 -15.56 14.69
CA ARG A 283 3.08 -16.26 15.98
C ARG A 283 4.26 -15.69 16.75
N LEU A 284 3.97 -15.04 17.88
CA LEU A 284 5.02 -14.52 18.75
C LEU A 284 5.83 -15.69 19.31
N GLN A 285 7.14 -15.69 19.10
CA GLN A 285 8.07 -16.71 19.58
C GLN A 285 8.86 -16.25 20.80
N ALA A 286 9.31 -14.99 20.79
CA ALA A 286 10.08 -14.43 21.90
C ALA A 286 9.79 -12.93 22.08
N ALA A 287 9.90 -12.47 23.33
CA ALA A 287 9.84 -11.07 23.70
C ALA A 287 10.98 -10.79 24.70
N GLU A 288 11.98 -10.02 24.28
CA GLU A 288 13.18 -9.73 25.05
C GLU A 288 13.43 -8.22 25.10
N GLY A 289 13.09 -7.58 26.22
CA GLY A 289 13.18 -6.14 26.36
C GLY A 289 12.24 -5.42 25.37
N ASP A 290 12.82 -4.62 24.46
CA ASP A 290 12.10 -3.92 23.40
C ASP A 290 12.13 -4.67 22.05
N THR A 291 12.54 -5.93 22.05
CA THR A 291 12.69 -6.76 20.85
C THR A 291 11.65 -7.87 20.84
N LEU A 292 10.92 -8.00 19.74
CA LEU A 292 9.98 -9.09 19.51
C LEU A 292 10.41 -9.95 18.35
N THR A 293 10.26 -11.27 18.49
CA THR A 293 10.52 -12.25 17.43
C THR A 293 9.24 -12.99 17.09
N TYR A 294 8.85 -12.92 15.82
CA TYR A 294 7.67 -13.60 15.28
C TYR A 294 8.07 -14.68 14.29
N ALA A 295 7.35 -15.80 14.30
CA ALA A 295 7.28 -16.69 13.15
C ALA A 295 6.11 -16.23 12.28
N VAL A 296 6.35 -16.06 11.00
CA VAL A 296 5.37 -15.64 10.01
C VAL A 296 5.44 -16.54 8.78
N SER A 297 4.32 -16.67 8.08
CA SER A 297 4.24 -17.46 6.85
C SER A 297 4.21 -16.53 5.65
N GLY A 298 5.29 -16.46 4.87
CA GLY A 298 5.33 -15.51 3.76
C GLY A 298 6.57 -15.63 2.88
N ASN A 299 6.64 -14.74 1.91
CA ASN A 299 7.82 -14.52 1.08
C ASN A 299 8.68 -13.41 1.69
N ARG A 300 10.00 -13.59 1.73
CA ARG A 300 10.96 -12.65 2.31
C ARG A 300 10.88 -11.26 1.71
N GLU A 301 10.73 -11.15 0.39
CA GLU A 301 10.66 -9.88 -0.32
C GLU A 301 9.34 -9.13 -0.05
N GLN A 302 8.23 -9.86 0.02
CA GLN A 302 6.93 -9.28 0.35
C GLN A 302 6.88 -8.76 1.78
N LEU A 303 7.47 -9.51 2.73
CA LEU A 303 7.60 -9.05 4.12
C LEU A 303 8.46 -7.78 4.22
N ARG A 304 9.58 -7.72 3.49
CA ARG A 304 10.41 -6.50 3.41
C ARG A 304 9.61 -5.32 2.89
N ALA A 305 8.87 -5.51 1.80
CA ALA A 305 8.05 -4.46 1.22
C ALA A 305 6.98 -3.96 2.20
N GLN A 306 6.28 -4.87 2.88
CA GLN A 306 5.23 -4.52 3.85
C GLN A 306 5.78 -3.84 5.11
N LEU A 307 6.90 -4.35 5.64
CA LEU A 307 7.53 -3.75 6.81
C LEU A 307 8.17 -2.40 6.46
N GLY A 308 8.68 -2.24 5.23
CA GLY A 308 9.15 -0.97 4.70
C GLY A 308 8.03 0.08 4.59
N LEU A 309 6.81 -0.30 4.19
CA LEU A 309 5.64 0.59 4.19
C LEU A 309 5.26 1.04 5.61
N ALA A 310 5.51 0.19 6.61
CA ALA A 310 5.34 0.55 8.02
C ALA A 310 6.56 1.30 8.58
N HIS A 311 7.45 1.79 7.70
CA HIS A 311 8.67 2.56 8.03
C HIS A 311 9.67 1.83 8.93
N LEU A 312 9.63 0.51 8.97
CA LEU A 312 10.66 -0.26 9.64
C LEU A 312 11.92 -0.34 8.74
N GLN A 313 13.07 -0.12 9.35
CA GLN A 313 14.36 -0.21 8.69
C GLN A 313 14.93 -1.61 8.83
N GLU A 314 15.28 -2.26 7.73
CA GLU A 314 15.98 -3.55 7.78
C GLU A 314 17.40 -3.35 8.32
N VAL A 315 17.77 -4.19 9.30
CA VAL A 315 19.12 -4.19 9.88
C VAL A 315 19.93 -5.30 9.19
N PRO A 316 20.97 -4.96 8.41
CA PRO A 316 21.82 -5.95 7.77
C PRO A 316 22.49 -6.86 8.79
N ALA A 317 22.62 -8.16 8.47
CA ALA A 317 23.24 -9.15 9.36
C ALA A 317 24.69 -8.80 9.76
N GLU A 318 25.38 -8.00 8.96
CA GLU A 318 26.78 -7.60 9.17
C GLU A 318 26.97 -6.52 10.27
N GLN A 319 25.91 -5.84 10.68
CA GLN A 319 25.99 -4.77 11.70
C GLN A 319 25.91 -5.27 13.15
N ILE A 320 25.79 -6.57 13.36
CA ILE A 320 25.73 -7.12 14.70
C ILE A 320 27.09 -7.67 15.05
N ALA A 321 27.90 -6.82 15.72
CA ALA A 321 29.12 -7.31 16.36
C ALA A 321 28.75 -8.48 17.30
N PRO A 322 29.45 -9.63 17.23
CA PRO A 322 29.23 -10.72 18.17
C PRO A 322 29.44 -10.15 19.57
N VAL A 323 28.44 -10.28 20.43
CA VAL A 323 28.60 -9.99 21.86
C VAL A 323 29.68 -10.94 22.36
N ALA A 324 30.88 -10.39 22.62
CA ALA A 324 31.97 -11.16 23.18
C ALA A 324 31.47 -11.79 24.49
N PRO A 325 31.65 -13.11 24.68
CA PRO A 325 31.25 -13.75 25.93
C PRO A 325 32.03 -13.10 27.07
N THR A 326 31.32 -12.58 28.06
CA THR A 326 31.91 -12.06 29.29
C THR A 326 32.79 -13.18 29.90
N PRO A 327 34.09 -12.96 30.14
CA PRO A 327 34.92 -13.98 30.71
C PRO A 327 34.42 -14.32 32.11
N ALA A 328 33.99 -15.56 32.30
CA ALA A 328 33.65 -16.09 33.61
C ALA A 328 34.91 -16.13 34.49
N PRO A 329 34.80 -15.85 35.81
CA PRO A 329 35.94 -15.94 36.70
C PRO A 329 36.46 -17.38 36.74
N GLN A 330 37.75 -17.55 36.44
CA GLN A 330 38.45 -18.81 36.48
C GLN A 330 38.59 -19.27 37.95
N THR A 331 37.78 -20.23 38.37
CA THR A 331 38.08 -21.05 39.52
C THR A 331 38.64 -22.38 39.05
N ALA A 332 39.91 -22.57 39.33
CA ALA A 332 40.61 -23.81 39.07
C ALA A 332 40.07 -24.95 39.92
N SER A 333 39.58 -26.03 39.29
CA SER A 333 39.79 -27.41 39.76
C SER A 333 39.14 -28.38 38.75
N GLY A 334 39.90 -29.37 38.32
CA GLY A 334 39.63 -30.25 37.21
C GLY A 334 38.46 -31.22 37.43
N GLN A 335 37.75 -31.45 36.30
CA GLN A 335 37.09 -32.73 35.99
C GLN A 335 36.86 -32.83 34.47
N PRO A 336 37.09 -33.98 33.83
CA PRO A 336 36.91 -34.13 32.38
C PRO A 336 35.43 -34.45 32.08
N GLY A 337 34.83 -33.72 31.19
CA GLY A 337 33.49 -34.02 30.69
C GLY A 337 32.54 -32.81 30.56
N ALA A 338 33.06 -31.64 30.16
CA ALA A 338 32.19 -30.51 29.86
C ALA A 338 31.77 -30.56 28.40
N ALA A 339 30.48 -30.71 28.16
CA ALA A 339 29.84 -30.46 26.88
C ALA A 339 30.22 -29.05 26.38
N GLN A 340 30.73 -28.96 25.16
CA GLN A 340 31.03 -27.68 24.54
C GLN A 340 29.76 -26.82 24.51
N PRO A 341 29.84 -25.54 24.89
CA PRO A 341 28.70 -24.65 24.73
C PRO A 341 28.39 -24.59 23.23
N VAL A 342 27.19 -25.05 22.86
CA VAL A 342 26.64 -24.90 21.53
C VAL A 342 26.56 -23.42 21.28
N ALA A 343 27.32 -22.90 20.33
CA ALA A 343 27.18 -21.52 19.89
C ALA A 343 25.73 -21.27 19.52
N PRO A 344 25.11 -20.15 19.96
CA PRO A 344 23.74 -19.84 19.61
C PRO A 344 23.61 -19.88 18.08
N ALA A 345 22.67 -20.65 17.59
CA ALA A 345 22.41 -20.77 16.15
C ALA A 345 22.23 -19.36 15.58
N ALA A 346 22.98 -19.05 14.52
CA ALA A 346 22.87 -17.75 13.86
C ALA A 346 21.41 -17.54 13.45
N PHE A 347 20.82 -16.41 13.84
CA PHE A 347 19.46 -16.07 13.49
C PHE A 347 19.35 -15.91 11.97
N ASP A 348 18.68 -16.82 11.30
CA ASP A 348 18.45 -16.81 9.84
C ASP A 348 17.11 -16.13 9.49
N GLY A 349 16.78 -15.07 10.17
CA GLY A 349 15.55 -14.31 9.99
C GLY A 349 15.78 -12.92 9.41
N LEU A 350 14.69 -12.23 9.18
CA LEU A 350 14.68 -10.80 8.87
C LEU A 350 14.74 -10.00 10.17
N ARG A 351 15.60 -8.99 10.20
CA ARG A 351 15.72 -8.09 11.33
C ARG A 351 15.34 -6.68 10.93
N PHE A 352 14.51 -6.06 11.76
CA PHE A 352 14.06 -4.70 11.55
C PHE A 352 14.19 -3.88 12.83
N ARG A 353 14.25 -2.59 12.64
CA ARG A 353 14.25 -1.59 13.69
C ARG A 353 13.22 -0.52 13.37
N TRP A 354 12.52 -0.03 14.40
CA TRP A 354 11.57 1.08 14.27
C TRP A 354 12.27 2.43 14.34
#